data_9b3481491153252e4607339514c8810b
#
_entry.id   9b3481491153252e4607339514c8810b
#
_cell.length_a   1.000
_cell.length_b   1.000
_cell.length_c   1.000
_cell.angle_alpha   90.00
_cell.angle_beta   90.00
_cell.angle_gamma   90.00
#
_symmetry.space_group_name_H-M   'P 1'
#
loop_
_entity.id
_entity.type
_entity.pdbx_description
1 polymer ?
#
loop_
_entity_poly.entity_id
_entity_poly.type
_entity_poly.pdbx_seq_one_letter_code
_entity_poly.pdbx_strand_id
1 'polypeptide(L)'
;MATDLPGSPGPATLECGQALRPSTGGVLTVTAHFPGAVSADQQMVKGTVAVKASKGVARGVVTPQAEAFLVRDGRIVTLPAPQDAVGRSLDLAHGRVERMPAIATLVPCSGGGALAEGTYDLYVRVVLNHDDGTRVDSLGGPWRLEVR
;
A
#
# COMPACT_ATOMS: atom_id res chain seq x y z
N MET A 1 -4.35 -17.23 24.82
CA MET A 1 -5.11 -16.10 24.43
C MET A 1 -4.21 -15.12 23.72
N ALA A 2 -4.25 -15.14 22.43
CA ALA A 2 -3.57 -14.08 21.72
C ALA A 2 -4.35 -12.82 21.98
N THR A 3 -3.94 -12.08 22.86
CA THR A 3 -4.50 -10.78 23.03
C THR A 3 -3.74 -9.83 22.17
N ASP A 4 -4.37 -9.44 21.11
CA ASP A 4 -3.97 -8.21 20.52
C ASP A 4 -4.13 -7.16 21.59
N LEU A 5 -3.03 -6.69 22.07
CA LEU A 5 -3.07 -5.58 22.98
C LEU A 5 -3.73 -4.40 22.28
N PRO A 6 -4.68 -3.72 22.93
CA PRO A 6 -5.24 -2.51 22.35
C PRO A 6 -4.13 -1.53 22.00
N GLY A 7 -4.13 -1.05 20.78
CA GLY A 7 -3.08 -0.18 20.31
C GLY A 7 -1.81 -0.88 19.88
N SER A 8 -1.81 -2.21 19.85
CA SER A 8 -0.69 -2.95 19.28
C SER A 8 -0.54 -2.59 17.81
N PRO A 9 0.63 -2.11 17.40
CA PRO A 9 0.82 -1.64 16.02
C PRO A 9 1.17 -2.78 15.08
N GLY A 10 0.33 -3.77 15.00
CA GLY A 10 0.48 -4.76 13.95
C GLY A 10 -0.10 -4.21 12.65
N PRO A 11 0.51 -4.48 11.50
CA PRO A 11 -0.12 -4.12 10.24
C PRO A 11 -1.41 -4.91 10.10
N ALA A 12 -2.48 -4.22 9.69
CA ALA A 12 -3.73 -4.89 9.39
C ALA A 12 -3.52 -5.82 8.20
N THR A 13 -4.04 -7.04 8.30
CA THR A 13 -4.03 -7.96 7.17
C THR A 13 -5.03 -7.48 6.14
N LEU A 14 -4.60 -7.37 4.89
CA LEU A 14 -5.49 -7.03 3.79
C LEU A 14 -6.15 -8.30 3.29
N GLU A 15 -7.48 -8.31 3.26
CA GLU A 15 -8.26 -9.46 2.83
C GLU A 15 -9.16 -9.10 1.66
N CYS A 16 -9.32 -10.05 0.75
CA CYS A 16 -10.20 -9.89 -0.40
C CYS A 16 -11.64 -9.65 0.04
N GLY A 17 -12.28 -8.62 -0.50
CA GLY A 17 -13.66 -8.28 -0.16
C GLY A 17 -13.83 -7.51 1.14
N GLN A 18 -12.75 -7.29 1.86
CA GLN A 18 -12.78 -6.55 3.10
C GLN A 18 -13.12 -5.09 2.85
N ALA A 19 -13.95 -4.51 3.70
CA ALA A 19 -14.19 -3.08 3.67
C ALA A 19 -12.92 -2.35 4.09
N LEU A 20 -12.50 -1.38 3.29
CA LEU A 20 -11.35 -0.57 3.61
C LEU A 20 -11.79 0.64 4.42
N ARG A 21 -11.14 0.84 5.55
CA ARG A 21 -11.32 2.02 6.37
C ARG A 21 -10.01 2.79 6.39
N PRO A 22 -9.86 3.80 5.53
CA PRO A 22 -8.64 4.58 5.52
C PRO A 22 -8.46 5.27 6.87
N SER A 23 -7.28 5.12 7.46
CA SER A 23 -6.92 5.87 8.65
C SER A 23 -6.13 7.09 8.23
N THR A 24 -6.43 8.23 8.83
CA THR A 24 -5.65 9.43 8.64
C THR A 24 -4.51 9.44 9.64
N GLY A 25 -3.38 9.90 9.21
CA GLY A 25 -2.21 9.94 10.06
C GLY A 25 -1.34 8.71 9.86
N GLY A 26 -0.15 8.80 10.30
CA GLY A 26 0.86 7.78 10.17
C GLY A 26 2.23 8.42 10.28
N VAL A 27 3.24 7.58 10.42
CA VAL A 27 4.62 8.03 10.52
C VAL A 27 5.11 8.57 9.19
N LEU A 28 4.58 8.04 8.09
CA LEU A 28 4.99 8.42 6.75
C LEU A 28 3.85 9.07 5.99
N THR A 29 4.20 10.08 5.20
CA THR A 29 3.32 10.61 4.16
C THR A 29 3.66 9.87 2.86
N VAL A 30 2.66 9.25 2.26
CA VAL A 30 2.80 8.41 1.07
C VAL A 30 2.11 9.06 -0.11
N THR A 31 2.85 9.27 -1.19
CA THR A 31 2.30 9.84 -2.42
C THR A 31 2.67 8.92 -3.59
N ALA A 32 1.70 8.57 -4.43
CA ALA A 32 1.93 7.64 -5.52
C ALA A 32 1.65 8.27 -6.88
N HIS A 33 2.38 7.79 -7.87
CA HIS A 33 2.18 8.13 -9.27
C HIS A 33 2.01 6.85 -10.07
N PHE A 34 0.80 6.65 -10.57
CA PHE A 34 0.44 5.53 -11.44
C PHE A 34 -0.21 6.08 -12.71
N PRO A 35 -0.22 5.31 -13.81
CA PRO A 35 -1.06 5.68 -14.95
C PRO A 35 -2.51 5.83 -14.51
N GLY A 36 -3.22 6.80 -15.06
CA GLY A 36 -4.61 7.04 -14.71
C GLY A 36 -5.58 6.04 -15.34
N ALA A 37 -5.13 5.29 -16.36
CA ALA A 37 -5.96 4.31 -17.05
C ALA A 37 -5.08 3.14 -17.48
N VAL A 38 -5.68 1.95 -17.46
CA VAL A 38 -5.01 0.71 -17.89
C VAL A 38 -6.01 -0.14 -18.67
N SER A 39 -5.48 -1.09 -19.44
CA SER A 39 -6.33 -2.06 -20.16
C SER A 39 -6.68 -3.22 -19.25
N ALA A 40 -7.91 -3.72 -19.36
CA ALA A 40 -8.40 -4.85 -18.57
C ALA A 40 -7.61 -6.14 -18.81
N ASP A 41 -6.91 -6.26 -19.94
CA ASP A 41 -6.10 -7.43 -20.24
C ASP A 41 -4.71 -7.37 -19.59
N GLN A 42 -4.32 -6.25 -19.00
CA GLN A 42 -3.07 -6.17 -18.27
C GLN A 42 -3.20 -6.89 -16.93
N GLN A 43 -2.12 -7.53 -16.51
CA GLN A 43 -2.10 -8.25 -15.24
C GLN A 43 -1.56 -7.42 -14.09
N MET A 44 -0.88 -6.34 -14.40
CA MET A 44 -0.33 -5.44 -13.39
C MET A 44 -0.13 -4.05 -13.95
N VAL A 45 -0.04 -3.09 -13.05
CA VAL A 45 0.35 -1.73 -13.37
C VAL A 45 1.47 -1.32 -12.42
N LYS A 46 2.48 -0.67 -12.96
CA LYS A 46 3.64 -0.21 -12.20
C LYS A 46 3.53 1.29 -11.95
N GLY A 47 3.97 1.69 -10.78
CA GLY A 47 4.04 3.08 -10.40
C GLY A 47 5.23 3.37 -9.51
N THR A 48 5.34 4.60 -9.09
CA THR A 48 6.37 5.08 -8.19
C THR A 48 5.73 5.70 -6.96
N VAL A 49 6.29 5.42 -5.81
CA VAL A 49 5.79 5.94 -4.54
C VAL A 49 6.88 6.79 -3.91
N ALA A 50 6.50 7.98 -3.46
CA ALA A 50 7.38 8.86 -2.69
C ALA A 50 6.92 8.82 -1.24
N VAL A 51 7.86 8.63 -0.32
CA VAL A 51 7.59 8.63 1.11
C VAL A 51 8.46 9.67 1.80
N LYS A 52 7.89 10.31 2.80
CA LYS A 52 8.62 11.22 3.67
C LYS A 52 8.09 11.07 5.09
N ALA A 53 8.89 11.44 6.07
CA ALA A 53 8.41 11.44 7.44
C ALA A 53 7.35 12.53 7.63
N SER A 54 6.22 12.17 8.24
CA SER A 54 5.16 13.13 8.53
C SER A 54 5.59 14.15 9.55
N LYS A 55 6.40 13.72 10.51
CA LYS A 55 6.98 14.58 11.55
C LYS A 55 8.36 14.07 11.92
N GLY A 56 9.33 14.96 11.97
CA GLY A 56 10.67 14.62 12.44
C GLY A 56 11.39 13.64 11.54
N VAL A 57 11.79 12.52 12.09
CA VAL A 57 12.61 11.50 11.42
C VAL A 57 11.89 10.16 11.48
N ALA A 58 11.92 9.40 10.39
CA ALA A 58 11.43 8.03 10.36
C ALA A 58 12.57 7.10 9.96
N ARG A 59 12.82 6.08 10.76
CA ARG A 59 13.88 5.09 10.55
C ARG A 59 13.38 3.70 10.80
N GLY A 60 13.83 2.76 9.98
CA GLY A 60 13.49 1.37 10.14
C GLY A 60 13.68 0.61 8.85
N VAL A 61 12.90 -0.46 8.69
CA VAL A 61 12.95 -1.34 7.54
C VAL A 61 11.57 -1.39 6.90
N VAL A 62 11.55 -1.24 5.58
CA VAL A 62 10.32 -1.36 4.77
C VAL A 62 10.50 -2.48 3.77
N THR A 63 9.39 -2.92 3.16
CA THR A 63 9.48 -3.84 2.02
C THR A 63 10.14 -3.14 0.83
N PRO A 64 10.78 -3.89 -0.09
CA PRO A 64 11.44 -3.27 -1.24
C PRO A 64 10.48 -2.51 -2.15
N GLN A 65 9.22 -2.94 -2.19
CA GLN A 65 8.18 -2.29 -2.94
C GLN A 65 7.04 -1.90 -2.00
N ALA A 66 6.42 -0.76 -2.27
CA ALA A 66 5.20 -0.39 -1.57
C ALA A 66 4.06 -1.33 -2.01
N GLU A 67 3.16 -1.61 -1.09
CA GLU A 67 2.04 -2.49 -1.35
C GLU A 67 0.91 -1.67 -1.98
N ALA A 68 0.54 -2.00 -3.24
CA ALA A 68 -0.53 -1.31 -3.94
C ALA A 68 -1.70 -2.27 -4.16
N PHE A 69 -2.91 -1.76 -3.98
CA PHE A 69 -4.12 -2.56 -4.13
C PHE A 69 -5.28 -1.69 -4.57
N LEU A 70 -6.29 -2.33 -5.15
CA LEU A 70 -7.46 -1.64 -5.68
C LEU A 70 -8.68 -1.89 -4.82
N VAL A 71 -9.50 -0.86 -4.74
CA VAL A 71 -10.74 -0.85 -3.97
C VAL A 71 -11.87 -0.39 -4.89
N ARG A 72 -13.00 -1.05 -4.82
CA ARG A 72 -14.22 -0.66 -5.53
C ARG A 72 -15.40 -0.78 -4.57
N ASP A 73 -16.24 0.24 -4.56
CA ASP A 73 -17.40 0.30 -3.65
C ASP A 73 -16.98 0.09 -2.18
N GLY A 74 -15.83 0.64 -1.82
CA GLY A 74 -15.32 0.56 -0.45
C GLY A 74 -14.73 -0.79 -0.05
N ARG A 75 -14.61 -1.73 -0.99
CA ARG A 75 -14.10 -3.08 -0.70
C ARG A 75 -12.86 -3.40 -1.51
N ILE A 76 -11.94 -4.12 -0.90
CA ILE A 76 -10.70 -4.55 -1.54
C ILE A 76 -11.01 -5.59 -2.61
N VAL A 77 -10.59 -5.33 -3.84
CA VAL A 77 -10.83 -6.22 -4.97
C VAL A 77 -9.56 -6.83 -5.55
N THR A 78 -8.40 -6.27 -5.21
CA THR A 78 -7.09 -6.89 -5.51
C THR A 78 -6.22 -6.81 -4.28
N LEU A 79 -5.30 -7.76 -4.16
CA LEU A 79 -4.32 -7.78 -3.07
C LEU A 79 -2.94 -7.41 -3.62
N PRO A 80 -2.06 -6.84 -2.76
CA PRO A 80 -0.70 -6.54 -3.19
C PRO A 80 0.01 -7.79 -3.70
N ALA A 81 0.90 -7.59 -4.69
CA ALA A 81 1.71 -8.68 -5.21
C ALA A 81 2.64 -9.20 -4.11
N PRO A 82 2.88 -10.53 -4.05
CA PRO A 82 3.83 -11.09 -3.10
C PRO A 82 5.23 -10.52 -3.32
N GLN A 83 5.96 -10.33 -2.23
CA GLN A 83 7.33 -9.85 -2.25
C GLN A 83 8.21 -10.77 -1.43
N ASP A 84 9.50 -10.75 -1.75
CA ASP A 84 10.50 -11.40 -0.90
C ASP A 84 10.53 -10.72 0.46
N ALA A 85 10.88 -11.48 1.49
CA ALA A 85 10.93 -10.98 2.86
C ALA A 85 12.14 -10.07 3.12
N VAL A 86 12.94 -9.77 2.11
CA VAL A 86 14.12 -8.92 2.26
C VAL A 86 13.69 -7.50 2.50
N GLY A 87 14.12 -6.93 3.62
CA GLY A 87 13.80 -5.56 3.96
C GLY A 87 14.74 -4.57 3.29
N ARG A 88 14.28 -3.35 3.17
CA ARG A 88 15.06 -2.21 2.71
C ARG A 88 15.14 -1.22 3.85
N SER A 89 16.35 -0.77 4.16
CA SER A 89 16.55 0.26 5.18
C SER A 89 15.98 1.58 4.73
N LEU A 90 15.27 2.23 5.63
CA LEU A 90 14.71 3.56 5.41
C LEU A 90 15.22 4.48 6.50
N ASP A 91 15.82 5.59 6.10
CA ASP A 91 16.29 6.63 7.01
C ASP A 91 15.87 7.98 6.45
N LEU A 92 14.76 8.49 6.95
CA LEU A 92 14.18 9.74 6.50
C LEU A 92 14.41 10.82 7.54
N ALA A 93 15.37 11.68 7.27
CA ALA A 93 15.53 12.90 8.02
C ALA A 93 14.45 13.91 7.61
N HIS A 94 14.29 14.95 8.39
CA HIS A 94 13.30 15.99 8.15
C HIS A 94 13.42 16.55 6.72
N GLY A 95 12.31 16.53 5.99
CA GLY A 95 12.23 17.04 4.62
C GLY A 95 12.79 16.11 3.54
N ARG A 96 13.39 14.99 3.93
CA ARG A 96 13.93 14.04 2.96
C ARG A 96 12.82 13.17 2.36
N VAL A 97 12.91 12.95 1.06
CA VAL A 97 11.96 12.10 0.33
C VAL A 97 12.70 10.90 -0.22
N GLU A 98 12.14 9.72 0.00
CA GLU A 98 12.62 8.46 -0.57
C GLU A 98 11.62 7.96 -1.57
N ARG A 99 12.11 7.43 -2.71
CA ARG A 99 11.24 6.87 -3.75
C ARG A 99 11.42 5.36 -3.81
N MET A 100 10.31 4.66 -4.03
CA MET A 100 10.31 3.22 -4.18
C MET A 100 9.31 2.80 -5.25
N PRO A 101 9.54 1.65 -5.88
CA PRO A 101 8.58 1.14 -6.86
C PRO A 101 7.34 0.61 -6.15
N ALA A 102 6.25 0.53 -6.90
CA ALA A 102 5.04 -0.12 -6.48
C ALA A 102 4.41 -0.83 -7.67
N ILE A 103 3.83 -1.98 -7.42
CA ILE A 103 3.14 -2.76 -8.45
C ILE A 103 1.76 -3.08 -7.91
N ALA A 104 0.74 -2.70 -8.67
CA ALA A 104 -0.63 -3.10 -8.37
C ALA A 104 -1.01 -4.25 -9.28
N THR A 105 -1.48 -5.34 -8.70
CA THR A 105 -2.02 -6.47 -9.42
C THR A 105 -3.40 -6.10 -9.97
N LEU A 106 -3.66 -6.44 -11.22
CA LEU A 106 -4.95 -6.19 -11.87
C LEU A 106 -5.77 -7.47 -11.99
N VAL A 107 -5.43 -8.50 -11.24
CA VAL A 107 -6.17 -9.75 -11.18
C VAL A 107 -7.08 -9.71 -9.96
N PRO A 108 -8.39 -9.99 -10.11
CA PRO A 108 -9.29 -9.98 -8.97
C PRO A 108 -8.84 -10.98 -7.91
N CYS A 109 -8.82 -10.58 -6.67
CA CYS A 109 -8.41 -11.46 -5.58
C CYS A 109 -9.44 -12.56 -5.29
N SER A 110 -10.66 -12.39 -5.76
CA SER A 110 -11.70 -13.42 -5.68
C SER A 110 -11.56 -14.51 -6.73
N GLY A 111 -10.58 -14.37 -7.63
CA GLY A 111 -10.40 -15.29 -8.75
C GLY A 111 -11.29 -14.93 -9.93
N GLY A 112 -11.19 -15.68 -11.04
CA GLY A 112 -12.13 -15.56 -12.12
C GLY A 112 -11.82 -14.53 -13.20
N GLY A 113 -10.61 -14.47 -13.69
CA GLY A 113 -10.30 -13.75 -14.92
C GLY A 113 -9.88 -12.31 -14.72
N ALA A 114 -10.29 -11.42 -15.61
CA ALA A 114 -9.87 -10.03 -15.61
C ALA A 114 -10.78 -9.18 -14.71
N LEU A 115 -10.23 -8.05 -14.24
CA LEU A 115 -11.04 -7.06 -13.53
C LEU A 115 -12.13 -6.52 -14.46
N ALA A 116 -13.30 -6.27 -13.89
CA ALA A 116 -14.36 -5.60 -14.63
C ALA A 116 -13.92 -4.18 -15.01
N GLU A 117 -14.37 -3.74 -16.17
CA GLU A 117 -14.13 -2.36 -16.59
C GLU A 117 -14.79 -1.39 -15.61
N GLY A 118 -14.17 -0.26 -15.42
CA GLY A 118 -14.71 0.79 -14.57
C GLY A 118 -13.64 1.53 -13.82
N THR A 119 -14.07 2.33 -12.87
CA THR A 119 -13.19 3.17 -12.06
C THR A 119 -12.94 2.52 -10.73
N TYR A 120 -11.67 2.49 -10.32
CA TYR A 120 -11.23 1.93 -9.06
C TYR A 120 -10.47 2.98 -8.26
N ASP A 121 -10.46 2.80 -6.97
CA ASP A 121 -9.60 3.57 -6.07
C ASP A 121 -8.33 2.76 -5.81
N LEU A 122 -7.18 3.35 -6.10
CA LEU A 122 -5.89 2.74 -5.84
C LEU A 122 -5.35 3.28 -4.53
N TYR A 123 -4.95 2.38 -3.65
CA TYR A 123 -4.31 2.72 -2.39
C TYR A 123 -2.92 2.13 -2.33
N VAL A 124 -2.05 2.77 -1.59
CA VAL A 124 -0.69 2.29 -1.36
C VAL A 124 -0.44 2.26 0.13
N ARG A 125 0.08 1.16 0.60
CA ARG A 125 0.47 0.97 1.99
C ARG A 125 1.98 0.76 2.08
N VAL A 126 2.60 1.46 3.02
CA VAL A 126 3.99 1.23 3.39
C VAL A 126 4.03 0.80 4.84
N VAL A 127 4.59 -0.37 5.09
CA VAL A 127 4.74 -0.92 6.44
C VAL A 127 6.15 -0.66 6.89
N LEU A 128 6.31 0.11 7.96
CA LEU A 128 7.60 0.43 8.54
C LEU A 128 7.79 -0.36 9.83
N ASN A 129 8.88 -1.12 9.87
CA ASN A 129 9.33 -1.78 11.09
C ASN A 129 10.42 -0.91 11.71
N HIS A 130 10.13 -0.28 12.82
CA HIS A 130 11.10 0.54 13.53
C HIS A 130 12.20 -0.30 14.14
N ASP A 131 13.31 0.33 14.44
CA ASP A 131 14.46 -0.34 15.07
C ASP A 131 14.11 -0.93 16.44
N ASP A 132 13.11 -0.38 17.11
CA ASP A 132 12.63 -0.88 18.41
C ASP A 132 11.65 -2.07 18.27
N GLY A 133 11.39 -2.51 17.06
CA GLY A 133 10.48 -3.64 16.79
C GLY A 133 9.02 -3.27 16.59
N THR A 134 8.65 -2.00 16.74
CA THR A 134 7.28 -1.56 16.46
C THR A 134 7.02 -1.51 14.97
N ARG A 135 5.80 -1.90 14.58
CA ARG A 135 5.35 -1.83 13.20
C ARG A 135 4.28 -0.76 13.07
N VAL A 136 4.40 0.06 12.03
CA VAL A 136 3.36 1.03 11.70
C VAL A 136 3.07 1.01 10.22
N ASP A 137 1.78 1.09 9.90
CA ASP A 137 1.29 1.20 8.54
C ASP A 137 1.09 2.66 8.20
N SER A 138 1.45 3.03 6.99
CA SER A 138 1.09 4.32 6.43
C SER A 138 0.36 4.09 5.12
N LEU A 139 -0.81 4.67 5.01
CA LEU A 139 -1.69 4.48 3.86
C LEU A 139 -1.81 5.80 3.11
N GLY A 140 -1.65 5.74 1.79
CA GLY A 140 -1.91 6.86 0.91
C GLY A 140 -3.01 6.50 -0.09
N GLY A 141 -3.65 7.53 -0.62
CA GLY A 141 -4.74 7.39 -1.57
C GLY A 141 -6.05 7.92 -1.03
N PRO A 142 -7.14 7.77 -1.80
CA PRO A 142 -7.19 7.06 -3.07
C PRO A 142 -6.68 7.86 -4.27
N TRP A 143 -6.16 7.15 -5.25
CA TRP A 143 -5.90 7.68 -6.58
C TRP A 143 -6.80 6.95 -7.56
N ARG A 144 -7.38 7.69 -8.48
CA ARG A 144 -8.29 7.10 -9.45
C ARG A 144 -7.52 6.28 -10.48
N LEU A 145 -7.97 5.06 -10.72
CA LEU A 145 -7.48 4.20 -11.80
C LEU A 145 -8.67 3.73 -12.61
N GLU A 146 -8.62 3.97 -13.92
CA GLU A 146 -9.67 3.52 -14.82
C GLU A 146 -9.21 2.27 -15.55
N VAL A 147 -10.04 1.22 -15.50
CA VAL A 147 -9.81 -0.05 -16.21
C VAL A 147 -10.74 -0.08 -17.41
N ARG A 148 -10.17 -0.22 -18.61
CA ARG A 148 -10.89 -0.17 -19.86
C ARG A 148 -10.88 -1.48 -20.62
#